data_280255c16fd04a2f73ead9f87b609def
#
_entry.id   280255c16fd04a2f73ead9f87b609def
#
_cell.length_a   1.000
_cell.length_b   1.000
_cell.length_c   1.000
_cell.angle_alpha   90.00
_cell.angle_beta   90.00
_cell.angle_gamma   90.00
#
_symmetry.space_group_name_H-M   'P 1'
#
loop_
_entity.id
_entity.type
_entity.pdbx_description
1 polymer ?
#
loop_
_entity_poly.entity_id
_entity_poly.type
_entity_poly.pdbx_seq_one_letter_code
_entity_poly.pdbx_strand_id
1 'polypeptide(L)'
;MKKQKINRNEVFIMPYANKEYYRNQYYGTELDDGIVEKYLKLASNDIDALTFNRIRDVEFDKLTDFQQNTIKDVICRLAEFKFLNKELLDNFLSSYSINGVTMNFEKSWNVKIIGEVVIPKNLYSLLEQTGLTCRNFRW
;
A
#
# COMPACT_ATOMS: atom_id res chain seq x y z
N MET A 1 27.81 -3.45 1.23
CA MET A 1 26.74 -2.55 0.82
C MET A 1 26.72 -1.32 1.72
N LYS A 2 26.94 -0.16 1.14
CA LYS A 2 26.98 1.06 1.94
C LYS A 2 25.56 1.43 2.36
N LYS A 3 25.31 1.50 3.66
CA LYS A 3 24.08 2.07 4.15
C LYS A 3 24.07 3.56 3.82
N GLN A 4 23.07 4.01 3.11
CA GLN A 4 22.88 5.43 2.91
C GLN A 4 22.65 6.09 4.26
N LYS A 5 23.40 7.15 4.53
CA LYS A 5 23.15 7.96 5.72
C LYS A 5 21.83 8.69 5.52
N ILE A 6 20.87 8.40 6.37
CA ILE A 6 19.62 9.12 6.37
C ILE A 6 19.87 10.49 6.99
N ASN A 7 19.68 11.53 6.22
CA ASN A 7 19.76 12.89 6.73
C ASN A 7 18.55 13.12 7.64
N ARG A 8 18.77 13.58 8.87
CA ARG A 8 17.71 13.80 9.85
C ARG A 8 16.67 14.83 9.40
N ASN A 9 17.01 15.68 8.46
CA ASN A 9 16.09 16.69 7.91
C ASN A 9 15.25 16.16 6.77
N GLU A 10 15.56 14.97 6.26
CA GLU A 10 14.78 14.30 5.23
C GLU A 10 14.16 13.05 5.83
N VAL A 11 12.85 13.08 6.04
CA VAL A 11 12.13 11.87 6.42
C VAL A 11 12.01 11.02 5.17
N PHE A 12 13.05 10.28 4.89
CA PHE A 12 13.06 9.36 3.77
C PHE A 12 12.48 8.03 4.24
N ILE A 13 11.27 7.75 3.81
CA ILE A 13 10.58 6.51 4.10
C ILE A 13 10.75 5.61 2.89
N MET A 14 11.55 4.56 3.03
CA MET A 14 11.74 3.59 1.96
C MET A 14 10.47 2.75 1.80
N PRO A 15 10.05 2.49 0.57
CA PRO A 15 8.95 1.55 0.35
C PRO A 15 9.35 0.16 0.80
N TYR A 16 8.38 -0.63 1.27
CA TYR A 16 8.62 -2.00 1.71
C TYR A 16 8.93 -2.94 0.55
N ALA A 17 8.49 -2.60 -0.66
CA ALA A 17 8.86 -3.29 -1.88
C ALA A 17 9.56 -2.30 -2.80
N ASN A 18 10.66 -2.72 -3.41
CA ASN A 18 11.43 -1.87 -4.31
C ASN A 18 11.18 -2.25 -5.78
N LYS A 19 11.75 -1.46 -6.70
CA LYS A 19 11.65 -1.70 -8.13
C LYS A 19 12.16 -3.09 -8.51
N GLU A 20 13.26 -3.53 -7.91
CA GLU A 20 13.85 -4.82 -8.19
C GLU A 20 12.90 -5.96 -7.81
N TYR A 21 12.26 -5.87 -6.64
CA TYR A 21 11.25 -6.84 -6.23
C TYR A 21 10.07 -6.84 -7.21
N TYR A 22 9.61 -5.66 -7.59
CA TYR A 22 8.48 -5.51 -8.52
C TYR A 22 8.78 -6.20 -9.86
N ARG A 23 9.98 -6.02 -10.41
CA ARG A 23 10.35 -6.60 -11.70
C ARG A 23 10.69 -8.09 -11.62
N ASN A 24 11.44 -8.50 -10.60
CA ASN A 24 12.07 -9.83 -10.56
C ASN A 24 11.33 -10.85 -9.71
N GLN A 25 10.57 -10.41 -8.73
CA GLN A 25 9.82 -11.32 -7.84
C GLN A 25 8.32 -11.29 -8.14
N TYR A 26 7.77 -10.10 -8.31
CA TYR A 26 6.36 -9.91 -8.63
C TYR A 26 6.08 -10.07 -10.13
N TYR A 27 7.08 -9.86 -10.97
CA TYR A 27 6.98 -9.88 -12.44
C TYR A 27 6.04 -8.80 -12.97
N GLY A 28 6.06 -7.64 -12.36
CA GLY A 28 5.20 -6.52 -12.75
C GLY A 28 5.60 -5.92 -14.09
N THR A 29 4.60 -5.58 -14.91
CA THR A 29 4.79 -4.98 -16.24
C THR A 29 4.02 -3.69 -16.44
N GLU A 30 3.07 -3.37 -15.56
CA GLU A 30 2.18 -2.23 -15.74
C GLU A 30 2.84 -0.88 -15.43
N LEU A 31 3.83 -0.87 -14.55
CA LEU A 31 4.51 0.35 -14.14
C LEU A 31 5.83 0.51 -14.86
N ASP A 32 5.98 1.63 -15.56
CA ASP A 32 7.24 1.98 -16.26
C ASP A 32 8.33 2.35 -15.25
N ASP A 33 9.58 2.19 -15.65
CA ASP A 33 10.73 2.45 -14.78
C ASP A 33 10.76 3.85 -14.18
N GLY A 34 10.18 4.84 -14.86
CA GLY A 34 10.14 6.21 -14.36
C GLY A 34 9.13 6.46 -13.25
N ILE A 35 8.16 5.56 -13.06
CA ILE A 35 7.06 5.76 -12.11
C ILE A 35 6.93 4.66 -11.07
N VAL A 36 7.62 3.53 -11.25
CA VAL A 36 7.45 2.37 -10.38
C VAL A 36 7.76 2.70 -8.92
N GLU A 37 8.85 3.39 -8.65
CA GLU A 37 9.24 3.72 -7.27
C GLU A 37 8.24 4.66 -6.61
N LYS A 38 7.72 5.62 -7.37
CA LYS A 38 6.70 6.54 -6.88
C LYS A 38 5.45 5.79 -6.42
N TYR A 39 4.93 4.89 -7.26
CA TYR A 39 3.72 4.16 -6.94
C TYR A 39 3.92 3.12 -5.84
N LEU A 40 5.09 2.50 -5.77
CA LEU A 40 5.42 1.61 -4.66
C LEU A 40 5.48 2.36 -3.33
N LYS A 41 6.01 3.57 -3.34
CA LYS A 41 6.03 4.42 -2.16
C LYS A 41 4.62 4.84 -1.74
N LEU A 42 3.79 5.26 -2.69
CA LEU A 42 2.40 5.63 -2.40
C LEU A 42 1.63 4.45 -1.81
N ALA A 43 1.80 3.27 -2.39
CA ALA A 43 1.16 2.07 -1.89
C ALA A 43 1.67 1.70 -0.49
N SER A 44 2.96 1.85 -0.24
CA SER A 44 3.54 1.60 1.09
C SER A 44 2.96 2.53 2.14
N ASN A 45 2.74 3.80 1.79
CA ASN A 45 2.11 4.75 2.69
C ASN A 45 0.67 4.35 3.00
N ASP A 46 -0.08 3.86 2.01
CA ASP A 46 -1.43 3.37 2.23
C ASP A 46 -1.44 2.15 3.17
N ILE A 47 -0.49 1.24 2.99
CA ILE A 47 -0.37 0.08 3.87
C ILE A 47 -0.03 0.51 5.31
N ASP A 48 0.84 1.51 5.48
CA ASP A 48 1.11 2.07 6.81
C ASP A 48 -0.16 2.62 7.46
N ALA A 49 -0.98 3.32 6.70
CA ALA A 49 -2.24 3.85 7.22
C ALA A 49 -3.19 2.72 7.64
N LEU A 50 -3.29 1.67 6.84
CA LEU A 50 -4.18 0.54 7.11
C LEU A 50 -3.70 -0.33 8.27
N THR A 51 -2.43 -0.31 8.58
CA THR A 51 -1.83 -1.09 9.67
C THR A 51 -1.49 -0.25 10.89
N PHE A 52 -1.98 0.98 10.96
CA PHE A 52 -1.79 1.90 12.10
C PHE A 52 -0.31 2.15 12.40
N ASN A 53 0.52 2.19 11.36
CA ASN A 53 1.99 2.36 11.44
C ASN A 53 2.70 1.27 12.26
N ARG A 54 2.07 0.13 12.48
CA ARG A 54 2.66 -0.98 13.25
C ARG A 54 3.90 -1.55 12.60
N ILE A 55 3.94 -1.56 11.26
CA ILE A 55 5.10 -2.08 10.53
C ILE A 55 6.33 -1.24 10.86
N ARG A 56 6.18 0.08 10.94
CA ARG A 56 7.27 0.97 11.28
C ARG A 56 7.71 0.83 12.73
N ASP A 57 6.73 0.67 13.63
CA ASP A 57 7.02 0.51 15.06
C ASP A 57 7.77 -0.77 15.36
N VAL A 58 7.40 -1.86 14.71
CA VAL A 58 8.04 -3.17 14.89
C VAL A 58 9.32 -3.30 14.08
N GLU A 59 9.47 -2.53 13.03
CA GLU A 59 10.46 -2.64 11.97
C GLU A 59 10.16 -3.81 11.03
N PHE A 60 10.11 -3.51 9.74
CA PHE A 60 9.70 -4.48 8.72
C PHE A 60 10.53 -5.78 8.76
N ASP A 61 11.83 -5.66 8.99
CA ASP A 61 12.73 -6.81 9.01
C ASP A 61 12.46 -7.78 10.16
N LYS A 62 11.75 -7.33 11.19
CA LYS A 62 11.40 -8.17 12.34
C LYS A 62 10.09 -8.92 12.16
N LEU A 63 9.36 -8.64 11.10
CA LEU A 63 8.14 -9.38 10.77
C LEU A 63 8.51 -10.79 10.29
N THR A 64 7.54 -11.70 10.37
CA THR A 64 7.74 -13.05 9.83
C THR A 64 7.91 -13.01 8.31
N ASP A 65 8.49 -14.05 7.73
CA ASP A 65 8.63 -14.15 6.28
C ASP A 65 7.26 -14.07 5.58
N PHE A 66 6.25 -14.71 6.15
CA PHE A 66 4.90 -14.65 5.61
C PHE A 66 4.36 -13.22 5.60
N GLN A 67 4.53 -12.49 6.70
CA GLN A 67 4.09 -11.10 6.80
C GLN A 67 4.83 -10.22 5.79
N GLN A 68 6.14 -10.34 5.70
CA GLN A 68 6.95 -9.56 4.77
C GLN A 68 6.55 -9.83 3.32
N ASN A 69 6.44 -11.09 2.94
CA ASN A 69 6.10 -11.46 1.56
C ASN A 69 4.68 -11.02 1.19
N THR A 70 3.74 -11.17 2.11
CA THR A 70 2.36 -10.74 1.88
C THR A 70 2.28 -9.23 1.70
N ILE A 71 2.97 -8.47 2.55
CA ILE A 71 3.01 -7.00 2.45
C ILE A 71 3.60 -6.57 1.12
N LYS A 72 4.72 -7.14 0.71
CA LYS A 72 5.36 -6.80 -0.57
C LYS A 72 4.43 -7.08 -1.76
N ASP A 73 3.76 -8.23 -1.74
CA ASP A 73 2.84 -8.61 -2.81
C ASP A 73 1.65 -7.64 -2.88
N VAL A 74 1.05 -7.34 -1.74
CA VAL A 74 -0.07 -6.39 -1.67
C VAL A 74 0.36 -5.00 -2.16
N ILE A 75 1.55 -4.55 -1.78
CA ILE A 75 2.07 -3.25 -2.21
C ILE A 75 2.22 -3.19 -3.73
N CYS A 76 2.80 -4.23 -4.33
CA CYS A 76 2.96 -4.26 -5.79
C CYS A 76 1.62 -4.22 -6.50
N ARG A 77 0.65 -4.99 -6.03
CA ARG A 77 -0.70 -5.02 -6.61
C ARG A 77 -1.45 -3.71 -6.41
N LEU A 78 -1.32 -3.12 -5.24
CA LEU A 78 -1.96 -1.84 -4.93
C LEU A 78 -1.34 -0.71 -5.76
N ALA A 79 -0.02 -0.74 -5.96
CA ALA A 79 0.67 0.25 -6.79
C ALA A 79 0.14 0.21 -8.23
N GLU A 80 -0.02 -0.98 -8.80
CA GLU A 80 -0.61 -1.13 -10.13
C GLU A 80 -2.05 -0.65 -10.18
N PHE A 81 -2.84 -0.99 -9.18
CA PHE A 81 -4.23 -0.53 -9.07
C PHE A 81 -4.30 1.00 -9.04
N LYS A 82 -3.46 1.64 -8.26
CA LYS A 82 -3.43 3.11 -8.15
C LYS A 82 -3.06 3.76 -9.48
N PHE A 83 -2.11 3.20 -10.20
CA PHE A 83 -1.69 3.73 -11.49
C PHE A 83 -2.77 3.55 -12.55
N LEU A 84 -3.31 2.35 -12.67
CA LEU A 84 -4.30 2.04 -13.71
C LEU A 84 -5.60 2.80 -13.52
N ASN A 85 -5.92 3.19 -12.30
CA ASN A 85 -7.18 3.85 -11.98
C ASN A 85 -6.99 5.27 -11.43
N LYS A 86 -5.87 5.90 -11.71
CA LYS A 86 -5.50 7.18 -11.10
C LYS A 86 -6.54 8.28 -11.31
N GLU A 87 -7.08 8.40 -12.51
CA GLU A 87 -8.06 9.45 -12.82
C GLU A 87 -9.36 9.24 -12.06
N LEU A 88 -9.85 8.01 -12.01
CA LEU A 88 -11.06 7.68 -11.29
C LEU A 88 -10.88 7.86 -9.79
N LEU A 89 -9.72 7.49 -9.26
CA LEU A 89 -9.42 7.69 -7.84
C LEU A 89 -9.33 9.15 -7.47
N ASP A 90 -8.70 9.97 -8.31
CA ASP A 90 -8.61 11.41 -8.09
C ASP A 90 -10.00 12.06 -8.10
N ASN A 91 -10.84 11.69 -9.06
CA ASN A 91 -12.21 12.18 -9.14
C ASN A 91 -13.03 11.75 -7.93
N PHE A 92 -12.87 10.52 -7.48
CA PHE A 92 -13.55 10.01 -6.30
C PHE A 92 -13.14 10.81 -5.05
N LEU A 93 -11.82 10.98 -4.83
CA LEU A 93 -11.32 11.68 -3.66
C LEU A 93 -11.76 13.15 -3.62
N SER A 94 -11.89 13.81 -4.77
CA SER A 94 -12.37 15.17 -4.82
C SER A 94 -13.87 15.30 -4.49
N SER A 95 -14.64 14.23 -4.66
CA SER A 95 -16.09 14.19 -4.34
C SER A 95 -16.39 13.37 -3.08
N TYR A 96 -15.40 13.07 -2.30
CA TYR A 96 -15.50 12.15 -1.14
C TYR A 96 -16.51 12.61 -0.09
N SER A 97 -16.71 13.90 0.06
CA SER A 97 -17.63 14.44 1.05
C SER A 97 -19.11 14.32 0.69
N ILE A 98 -19.45 13.83 -0.52
CA ILE A 98 -20.82 13.70 -0.97
C ILE A 98 -21.39 12.37 -0.45
N ASN A 99 -22.44 12.45 0.37
CA ASN A 99 -23.09 11.29 0.95
C ASN A 99 -23.63 10.33 -0.13
N GLY A 100 -23.41 9.02 0.06
CA GLY A 100 -23.91 7.98 -0.81
C GLY A 100 -22.97 7.58 -1.94
N VAL A 101 -22.05 8.46 -2.35
CA VAL A 101 -21.07 8.17 -3.41
C VAL A 101 -20.13 7.03 -3.01
N THR A 102 -19.70 7.05 -1.75
CA THR A 102 -18.78 6.05 -1.19
C THR A 102 -19.35 4.63 -1.32
N MET A 103 -20.60 4.43 -0.92
CA MET A 103 -21.23 3.11 -0.97
C MET A 103 -21.35 2.58 -2.40
N ASN A 104 -21.76 3.43 -3.33
CA ASN A 104 -21.87 3.06 -4.74
C ASN A 104 -20.52 2.70 -5.34
N PHE A 105 -19.49 3.46 -5.01
CA PHE A 105 -18.14 3.23 -5.46
C PHE A 105 -17.61 1.89 -4.96
N GLU A 106 -17.80 1.60 -3.67
CA GLU A 106 -17.36 0.32 -3.08
C GLU A 106 -18.04 -0.87 -3.77
N LYS A 107 -19.31 -0.78 -4.04
CA LYS A 107 -20.06 -1.87 -4.70
C LYS A 107 -19.63 -2.06 -6.15
N SER A 108 -19.46 -0.97 -6.88
CA SER A 108 -19.13 -1.02 -8.31
C SER A 108 -17.76 -1.56 -8.58
N TRP A 109 -16.81 -1.26 -7.68
CA TRP A 109 -15.40 -1.56 -7.87
C TRP A 109 -14.88 -2.71 -7.03
N ASN A 110 -15.73 -3.25 -6.16
CA ASN A 110 -15.31 -4.29 -5.20
C ASN A 110 -14.09 -3.84 -4.39
N VAL A 111 -14.14 -2.60 -3.93
CA VAL A 111 -13.08 -2.00 -3.13
C VAL A 111 -13.57 -1.72 -1.72
N LYS A 112 -12.63 -1.53 -0.81
CA LYS A 112 -12.87 -1.08 0.55
C LYS A 112 -12.27 0.31 0.70
N ILE A 113 -12.99 1.20 1.37
CA ILE A 113 -12.53 2.57 1.61
C ILE A 113 -12.37 2.75 3.11
N ILE A 114 -11.15 3.05 3.53
CA ILE A 114 -10.80 3.27 4.94
C ILE A 114 -10.07 4.60 5.01
N GLY A 115 -10.72 5.61 5.60
CA GLY A 115 -10.21 6.97 5.55
C GLY A 115 -10.11 7.45 4.10
N GLU A 116 -8.93 7.81 3.67
CA GLU A 116 -8.67 8.22 2.29
C GLU A 116 -8.07 7.11 1.43
N VAL A 117 -7.93 5.92 1.99
CA VAL A 117 -7.32 4.78 1.29
C VAL A 117 -8.39 3.98 0.60
N VAL A 118 -8.23 3.78 -0.72
CA VAL A 118 -9.08 2.92 -1.54
C VAL A 118 -8.26 1.69 -1.89
N ILE A 119 -8.73 0.52 -1.48
CA ILE A 119 -8.02 -0.75 -1.70
C ILE A 119 -9.01 -1.82 -2.18
N PRO A 120 -8.65 -2.61 -3.21
CA PRO A 120 -9.48 -3.75 -3.60
C PRO A 120 -9.70 -4.69 -2.42
N LYS A 121 -10.92 -5.23 -2.32
CA LYS A 121 -11.30 -6.09 -1.19
C LYS A 121 -10.42 -7.32 -1.07
N ASN A 122 -10.03 -7.91 -2.19
CA ASN A 122 -9.14 -9.08 -2.19
C ASN A 122 -7.76 -8.75 -1.62
N LEU A 123 -7.23 -7.57 -1.93
CA LEU A 123 -5.94 -7.13 -1.37
C LEU A 123 -6.04 -6.84 0.12
N TYR A 124 -7.13 -6.22 0.54
CA TYR A 124 -7.34 -5.99 1.97
C TYR A 124 -7.45 -7.30 2.74
N SER A 125 -8.12 -8.30 2.17
CA SER A 125 -8.21 -9.63 2.78
C SER A 125 -6.85 -10.28 2.95
N LEU A 126 -5.95 -10.13 1.97
CA LEU A 126 -4.58 -10.61 2.10
C LEU A 126 -3.84 -9.88 3.23
N LEU A 127 -4.03 -8.57 3.31
CA LEU A 127 -3.40 -7.78 4.36
C LEU A 127 -3.91 -8.17 5.74
N GLU A 128 -5.20 -8.49 5.85
CA GLU A 128 -5.78 -8.94 7.12
C GLU A 128 -5.14 -10.23 7.62
N GLN A 129 -4.68 -11.10 6.73
CA GLN A 129 -4.01 -12.35 7.11
C GLN A 129 -2.70 -12.12 7.86
N THR A 130 -2.11 -10.94 7.73
CA THR A 130 -0.90 -10.60 8.50
C THR A 130 -1.21 -10.29 9.96
N GLY A 131 -2.47 -10.03 10.29
CA GLY A 131 -2.88 -9.61 11.63
C GLY A 131 -2.63 -8.14 11.94
N LEU A 132 -2.04 -7.40 11.02
CA LEU A 132 -1.60 -6.02 11.29
C LEU A 132 -2.72 -4.98 11.14
N THR A 133 -3.87 -5.36 10.59
CA THR A 133 -5.01 -4.46 10.42
C THR A 133 -5.98 -4.48 11.60
N CYS A 134 -5.77 -5.35 12.56
CA CYS A 134 -6.66 -5.54 13.69
C CYS A 134 -6.52 -4.38 14.69
N ARG A 135 -7.62 -3.73 15.05
CA ARG A 135 -7.61 -2.60 16.00
C ARG A 135 -7.16 -2.99 17.38
N ASN A 136 -7.53 -4.18 17.83
CA ASN A 136 -7.22 -4.68 19.17
C ASN A 136 -5.98 -5.54 19.18
N PHE A 137 -5.01 -5.14 18.39
CA PHE A 137 -3.80 -5.90 18.21
C PHE A 137 -2.99 -5.94 19.50
N ARG A 138 -2.66 -7.15 19.93
CA ARG A 138 -1.76 -7.38 21.05
C ARG A 138 -0.59 -8.22 20.57
N TRP A 139 0.56 -7.67 20.74
CA TRP A 139 1.80 -8.39 20.44
C TRP A 139 2.14 -9.36 21.57
#